data_4e3558fd70d9401b8a8b5e4cc8848d82
#
_entry.id   4e3558fd70d9401b8a8b5e4cc8848d82
#
_cell.length_a   1.000
_cell.length_b   1.000
_cell.length_c   1.000
_cell.angle_alpha   90.00
_cell.angle_beta   90.00
_cell.angle_gamma   90.00
#
_symmetry.space_group_name_H-M   'P 1'
#
loop_
_entity.id
_entity.type
_entity.pdbx_description
1 polymer ?
#
loop_
_entity_poly.entity_id
_entity_poly.type
_entity_poly.pdbx_seq_one_letter_code
_entity_poly.pdbx_strand_id
1 'polypeptide(L)'
;LANSSHVIDLAFHLCGSPLKLENLVGGGNKWHPSGSIYAGCGMTSSGALFSYHANWDSAGRWGIEIVTPKRRLIFRPLEKLQEMTKGSFSITSRVLDESMDNNYKPGLFKQVKAFLDDLGSENLCSLKEHEENAKIYIKIAGYNKG
;
A
#
# COMPACT_ATOMS: atom_id res chain seq x y z
N LEU A 1 -9.93 -2.95 8.15
CA LEU A 1 -9.41 -2.32 6.91
C LEU A 1 -8.90 -0.90 7.08
N ALA A 2 -9.44 -0.09 7.99
CA ALA A 2 -9.12 1.34 8.09
C ALA A 2 -7.62 1.64 8.04
N ASN A 3 -6.81 0.86 8.75
CA ASN A 3 -5.36 1.08 8.74
C ASN A 3 -4.64 0.42 7.56
N SER A 4 -5.17 -0.68 6.99
CA SER A 4 -4.55 -1.36 5.84
C SER A 4 -4.75 -0.61 4.52
N SER A 5 -5.70 0.31 4.44
CA SER A 5 -5.91 1.13 3.25
C SER A 5 -4.64 1.90 2.87
N HIS A 6 -3.88 2.40 3.82
CA HIS A 6 -2.64 3.13 3.55
C HIS A 6 -1.61 2.32 2.77
N VAL A 7 -1.40 1.05 3.11
CA VAL A 7 -0.45 0.20 2.39
C VAL A 7 -0.97 -0.21 1.03
N ILE A 8 -2.29 -0.44 0.92
CA ILE A 8 -2.94 -0.80 -0.35
C ILE A 8 -2.90 0.38 -1.31
N ASP A 9 -3.26 1.57 -0.84
CA ASP A 9 -3.22 2.80 -1.64
C ASP A 9 -1.83 3.10 -2.15
N LEU A 10 -0.82 3.07 -1.27
CA LEU A 10 0.55 3.33 -1.69
C LEU A 10 1.02 2.32 -2.73
N ALA A 11 0.72 1.03 -2.56
CA ALA A 11 1.12 0.00 -3.53
C ALA A 11 0.49 0.26 -4.90
N PHE A 12 -0.80 0.57 -4.98
CA PHE A 12 -1.48 0.81 -6.24
C PHE A 12 -1.26 2.21 -6.81
N HIS A 13 -0.97 3.19 -5.98
CA HIS A 13 -0.49 4.50 -6.45
C HIS A 13 0.84 4.35 -7.20
N LEU A 14 1.77 3.55 -6.68
CA LEU A 14 3.08 3.34 -7.29
C LEU A 14 3.07 2.39 -8.50
N CYS A 15 2.18 1.41 -8.53
CA CYS A 15 2.21 0.32 -9.51
C CYS A 15 0.99 0.27 -10.45
N GLY A 16 0.04 1.17 -10.29
CA GLY A 16 -1.23 1.20 -11.02
C GLY A 16 -2.34 0.40 -10.35
N SER A 17 -3.59 0.77 -10.61
CA SER A 17 -4.77 0.13 -10.03
C SER A 17 -4.93 -1.32 -10.49
N PRO A 18 -5.48 -2.22 -9.67
CA PRO A 18 -5.64 -3.63 -10.05
C PRO A 18 -6.71 -3.81 -11.13
N LEU A 19 -6.35 -4.50 -12.21
CA LEU A 19 -7.29 -4.98 -13.24
C LEU A 19 -7.84 -6.37 -12.90
N LYS A 20 -6.98 -7.22 -12.34
CA LYS A 20 -7.33 -8.56 -11.87
C LYS A 20 -6.89 -8.71 -10.44
N LEU A 21 -7.76 -9.27 -9.63
CA LEU A 21 -7.52 -9.50 -8.21
C LEU A 21 -8.24 -10.78 -7.78
N GLU A 22 -7.47 -11.75 -7.33
CA GLU A 22 -7.95 -12.96 -6.66
C GLU A 22 -7.54 -12.93 -5.20
N ASN A 23 -8.43 -13.33 -4.31
CA ASN A 23 -8.17 -13.28 -2.87
C ASN A 23 -8.71 -14.49 -2.14
N LEU A 24 -8.01 -14.83 -1.06
CA LEU A 24 -8.41 -15.80 -0.06
C LEU A 24 -8.50 -15.09 1.29
N VAL A 25 -9.54 -15.43 2.02
CA VAL A 25 -9.75 -14.93 3.38
C VAL A 25 -9.93 -16.14 4.29
N GLY A 26 -9.21 -16.16 5.40
CA GLY A 26 -9.22 -17.23 6.38
C GLY A 26 -9.09 -16.69 7.81
N GLY A 27 -8.96 -17.63 8.75
CA GLY A 27 -8.94 -17.32 10.17
C GLY A 27 -10.30 -16.89 10.70
N GLY A 28 -10.34 -16.49 11.95
CA GLY A 28 -11.54 -15.97 12.61
C GLY A 28 -11.17 -14.82 13.51
N ASN A 29 -11.98 -13.77 13.49
CA ASN A 29 -11.79 -12.65 14.39
C ASN A 29 -13.14 -12.14 14.91
N LYS A 30 -13.26 -11.95 16.21
CA LYS A 30 -14.53 -11.52 16.83
C LYS A 30 -14.99 -10.15 16.34
N TRP A 31 -14.06 -9.30 15.92
CA TRP A 31 -14.34 -7.93 15.51
C TRP A 31 -14.40 -7.74 13.98
N HIS A 32 -14.03 -8.76 13.18
CA HIS A 32 -14.02 -8.66 11.73
C HIS A 32 -14.88 -9.75 11.09
N PRO A 33 -15.87 -9.39 10.24
CA PRO A 33 -16.88 -10.35 9.76
C PRO A 33 -16.33 -11.40 8.82
N SER A 34 -15.25 -11.15 8.09
CA SER A 34 -14.76 -12.08 7.06
C SER A 34 -13.54 -12.90 7.48
N GLY A 35 -12.76 -12.46 8.45
CA GLY A 35 -11.60 -13.22 8.94
C GLY A 35 -10.45 -12.34 9.39
N SER A 36 -9.32 -12.98 9.73
CA SER A 36 -8.10 -12.33 10.22
C SER A 36 -6.88 -12.53 9.31
N ILE A 37 -6.97 -13.45 8.36
CA ILE A 37 -5.88 -13.80 7.43
C ILE A 37 -6.33 -13.49 6.01
N TYR A 38 -5.53 -12.75 5.28
CA TYR A 38 -5.80 -12.32 3.91
C TYR A 38 -4.60 -12.63 3.03
N ALA A 39 -4.83 -13.23 1.89
CA ALA A 39 -3.82 -13.47 0.86
C ALA A 39 -4.44 -13.27 -0.52
N GLY A 40 -3.65 -12.80 -1.47
CA GLY A 40 -4.14 -12.65 -2.82
C GLY A 40 -3.05 -12.28 -3.80
N CYS A 41 -3.42 -12.25 -5.07
CA CYS A 41 -2.55 -11.86 -6.17
C CYS A 41 -3.36 -11.26 -7.31
N GLY A 42 -2.67 -10.67 -8.27
CA GLY A 42 -3.34 -10.11 -9.42
C GLY A 42 -2.40 -9.41 -10.39
N MET A 43 -2.99 -8.57 -11.23
CA MET A 43 -2.28 -7.76 -12.22
C MET A 43 -2.84 -6.34 -12.21
N THR A 44 -1.97 -5.36 -12.25
CA THR A 44 -2.32 -3.93 -12.30
C THR A 44 -2.55 -3.44 -13.72
N SER A 45 -3.08 -2.23 -13.85
CA SER A 45 -3.27 -1.52 -15.13
C SER A 45 -1.96 -1.26 -15.88
N SER A 46 -0.83 -1.18 -15.18
CA SER A 46 0.50 -1.09 -15.79
C SER A 46 1.06 -2.44 -16.26
N GLY A 47 0.34 -3.56 -16.04
CA GLY A 47 0.78 -4.92 -16.35
C GLY A 47 1.68 -5.55 -15.28
N ALA A 48 1.91 -4.88 -14.15
CA ALA A 48 2.69 -5.46 -13.07
C ALA A 48 1.89 -6.56 -12.35
N LEU A 49 2.54 -7.70 -12.12
CA LEU A 49 2.00 -8.74 -11.25
C LEU A 49 2.24 -8.38 -9.79
N PHE A 50 1.27 -8.65 -8.94
CA PHE A 50 1.39 -8.42 -7.50
C PHE A 50 0.87 -9.59 -6.69
N SER A 51 1.36 -9.72 -5.48
CA SER A 51 0.82 -10.60 -4.45
C SER A 51 0.82 -9.88 -3.10
N TYR A 52 -0.07 -10.27 -2.21
CA TYR A 52 -0.11 -9.73 -0.86
C TYR A 52 -0.49 -10.81 0.16
N HIS A 53 -0.11 -10.58 1.39
CA HIS A 53 -0.60 -11.33 2.53
C HIS A 53 -0.70 -10.42 3.76
N ALA A 54 -1.64 -10.73 4.65
CA ALA A 54 -1.77 -10.09 5.95
C ALA A 54 -2.31 -11.11 6.96
N ASN A 55 -1.78 -11.06 8.18
CA ASN A 55 -2.29 -11.86 9.29
C ASN A 55 -2.39 -10.97 10.53
N TRP A 56 -3.62 -10.68 10.95
CA TRP A 56 -3.90 -9.80 12.09
C TRP A 56 -3.75 -10.49 13.44
N ASP A 57 -3.61 -11.81 13.45
CA ASP A 57 -3.36 -12.61 14.63
C ASP A 57 -1.87 -12.91 14.83
N SER A 58 -0.99 -12.29 14.06
CA SER A 58 0.45 -12.51 14.08
C SER A 58 1.23 -11.22 14.26
N ALA A 59 2.46 -11.35 14.74
CA ALA A 59 3.40 -10.25 14.74
C ALA A 59 3.73 -9.82 13.31
N GLY A 60 3.83 -8.52 13.08
CA GLY A 60 4.16 -7.98 11.77
C GLY A 60 4.13 -6.48 11.70
N ARG A 61 4.55 -5.96 10.57
CA ARG A 61 4.49 -4.55 10.22
C ARG A 61 4.22 -4.42 8.72
N TRP A 62 3.54 -3.35 8.33
CA TRP A 62 3.32 -3.06 6.91
C TRP A 62 4.63 -2.88 6.16
N GLY A 63 4.63 -3.34 4.94
CA GLY A 63 5.72 -3.14 4.03
C GLY A 63 5.28 -3.37 2.59
N ILE A 64 6.00 -2.76 1.66
CA ILE A 64 5.82 -2.93 0.23
C ILE A 64 7.18 -3.25 -0.37
N GLU A 65 7.21 -4.21 -1.28
CA GLU A 65 8.37 -4.47 -2.12
C GLU A 65 7.98 -4.28 -3.59
N ILE A 66 8.78 -3.48 -4.32
CA ILE A 66 8.60 -3.27 -5.75
C ILE A 66 9.83 -3.80 -6.47
N VAL A 67 9.61 -4.76 -7.35
CA VAL A 67 10.68 -5.38 -8.13
C VAL A 67 10.67 -4.83 -9.54
N THR A 68 11.80 -4.27 -9.95
CA THR A 68 12.03 -3.75 -11.30
C THR A 68 13.16 -4.51 -11.98
N PRO A 69 13.37 -4.38 -13.29
CA PRO A 69 14.50 -5.02 -13.97
C PRO A 69 15.89 -4.66 -13.43
N LYS A 70 16.02 -3.52 -12.73
CA LYS A 70 17.29 -2.98 -12.24
C LYS A 70 17.48 -3.12 -10.73
N ARG A 71 16.38 -3.10 -9.96
CA ARG A 71 16.44 -3.02 -8.50
C ARG A 71 15.19 -3.55 -7.83
N ARG A 72 15.30 -3.90 -6.56
CA ARG A 72 14.20 -4.10 -5.62
C ARG A 72 14.16 -2.91 -4.69
N LEU A 73 12.99 -2.28 -4.57
CA LEU A 73 12.70 -1.22 -3.62
C LEU A 73 11.92 -1.81 -2.45
N ILE A 74 12.31 -1.49 -1.23
CA ILE A 74 11.73 -2.05 0.00
C ILE A 74 11.30 -0.90 0.88
N PHE A 75 10.00 -0.79 1.13
CA PHE A 75 9.39 0.17 2.03
C PHE A 75 9.00 -0.55 3.32
N ARG A 76 9.87 -0.54 4.32
CA ARG A 76 9.63 -1.15 5.63
C ARG A 76 10.46 -0.48 6.74
N PRO A 77 9.82 0.40 7.57
CA PRO A 77 8.42 0.86 7.48
C PRO A 77 8.13 1.62 6.18
N LEU A 78 6.85 1.92 5.93
CA LEU A 78 6.43 2.53 4.66
C LEU A 78 7.13 3.86 4.34
N GLU A 79 7.54 4.58 5.37
CA GLU A 79 8.21 5.88 5.30
C GLU A 79 9.72 5.77 5.01
N LYS A 80 10.29 4.58 5.03
CA LYS A 80 11.73 4.34 4.81
C LYS A 80 11.93 3.56 3.53
N LEU A 81 12.89 4.02 2.72
CA LEU A 81 13.26 3.35 1.48
C LEU A 81 14.60 2.65 1.62
N GLN A 82 14.59 1.38 1.30
CA GLN A 82 15.79 0.57 1.10
C GLN A 82 15.79 0.04 -0.33
N GLU A 83 16.95 -0.22 -0.88
CA GLU A 83 17.08 -0.84 -2.20
C GLU A 83 18.14 -1.93 -2.25
N MET A 84 17.90 -2.88 -3.15
CA MET A 84 18.85 -3.87 -3.57
C MET A 84 19.01 -3.76 -5.09
N THR A 85 20.23 -3.56 -5.58
CA THR A 85 20.52 -3.48 -7.01
C THR A 85 20.67 -4.88 -7.62
N LYS A 86 20.24 -5.07 -8.85
CA LYS A 86 20.42 -6.34 -9.58
C LYS A 86 21.89 -6.75 -9.59
N GLY A 87 22.15 -8.01 -9.24
CA GLY A 87 23.52 -8.56 -9.13
C GLY A 87 24.18 -8.33 -7.76
N SER A 88 23.50 -7.66 -6.83
CA SER A 88 23.95 -7.48 -5.45
C SER A 88 23.02 -8.21 -4.48
N PHE A 89 23.56 -8.69 -3.37
CA PHE A 89 22.78 -9.19 -2.22
C PHE A 89 22.70 -8.17 -1.08
N SER A 90 23.37 -7.03 -1.22
CA SER A 90 23.38 -5.99 -0.20
C SER A 90 22.14 -5.11 -0.30
N ILE A 91 21.49 -4.91 0.83
CA ILE A 91 20.40 -3.94 0.99
C ILE A 91 21.00 -2.65 1.53
N THR A 92 20.74 -1.54 0.86
CA THR A 92 21.22 -0.20 1.26
C THR A 92 20.03 0.71 1.54
N SER A 93 20.13 1.49 2.63
CA SER A 93 19.14 2.53 2.91
C SER A 93 19.33 3.72 1.98
N ARG A 94 18.24 4.28 1.50
CA ARG A 94 18.21 5.53 0.75
C ARG A 94 17.78 6.66 1.69
N VAL A 95 18.58 7.71 1.72
CA VAL A 95 18.22 8.93 2.44
C VAL A 95 17.17 9.67 1.64
N LEU A 96 16.01 9.89 2.24
CA LEU A 96 14.95 10.76 1.72
C LEU A 96 15.00 12.08 2.48
N ASP A 97 14.47 13.16 1.89
CA ASP A 97 14.24 14.38 2.64
C ASP A 97 13.08 14.18 3.62
N GLU A 98 13.46 13.95 4.87
CA GLU A 98 12.54 13.70 5.98
C GLU A 98 12.35 14.94 6.88
N SER A 99 12.84 16.10 6.47
CA SER A 99 12.82 17.30 7.31
C SER A 99 11.43 17.65 7.82
N MET A 100 10.41 17.58 6.94
CA MET A 100 9.03 17.86 7.29
C MET A 100 8.40 16.70 8.10
N ASP A 101 8.78 15.46 7.82
CA ASP A 101 8.28 14.28 8.52
C ASP A 101 8.85 14.18 9.95
N ASN A 102 10.07 14.70 10.16
CA ASN A 102 10.69 14.77 11.49
C ASN A 102 10.11 15.91 12.35
N ASN A 103 9.76 17.04 11.73
CA ASN A 103 9.18 18.19 12.43
C ASN A 103 7.67 18.07 12.66
N TYR A 104 6.99 17.28 11.82
CA TYR A 104 5.56 17.04 11.84
C TYR A 104 5.30 15.52 11.79
N LYS A 105 4.07 15.10 11.57
CA LYS A 105 3.78 13.68 11.30
C LYS A 105 4.12 13.34 9.84
N PRO A 106 4.63 12.13 9.56
CA PRO A 106 4.93 11.69 8.20
C PRO A 106 3.79 11.93 7.21
N GLY A 107 4.12 12.61 6.12
CA GLY A 107 3.19 12.97 5.04
C GLY A 107 2.23 14.13 5.34
N LEU A 108 1.95 14.44 6.61
CA LEU A 108 0.90 15.38 7.00
C LEU A 108 1.17 16.80 6.48
N PHE A 109 2.41 17.30 6.59
CA PHE A 109 2.74 18.65 6.14
C PHE A 109 2.47 18.82 4.64
N LYS A 110 2.94 17.89 3.81
CA LYS A 110 2.76 17.95 2.36
C LYS A 110 1.30 17.80 1.95
N GLN A 111 0.54 16.95 2.65
CA GLN A 111 -0.89 16.77 2.42
C GLN A 111 -1.67 18.05 2.71
N VAL A 112 -1.43 18.66 3.87
CA VAL A 112 -2.10 19.93 4.27
C VAL A 112 -1.71 21.06 3.31
N LYS A 113 -0.43 21.16 2.96
CA LYS A 113 0.04 22.14 1.99
C LYS A 113 -0.65 21.97 0.63
N ALA A 114 -0.72 20.76 0.09
CA ALA A 114 -1.41 20.48 -1.17
C ALA A 114 -2.90 20.85 -1.10
N PHE A 115 -3.55 20.55 0.02
CA PHE A 115 -4.98 20.91 0.23
C PHE A 115 -5.21 22.42 0.27
N LEU A 116 -4.29 23.19 0.87
CA LEU A 116 -4.43 24.65 0.98
C LEU A 116 -4.04 25.36 -0.32
N ASP A 117 -3.05 24.87 -1.03
CA ASP A 117 -2.50 25.52 -2.22
C ASP A 117 -3.32 25.20 -3.48
N ASP A 118 -3.78 23.95 -3.64
CA ASP A 118 -4.48 23.51 -4.85
C ASP A 118 -5.33 22.25 -4.58
N LEU A 119 -6.64 22.45 -4.46
CA LEU A 119 -7.62 21.36 -4.29
C LEU A 119 -7.71 20.41 -5.49
N GLY A 120 -7.22 20.81 -6.66
CA GLY A 120 -7.13 19.98 -7.86
C GLY A 120 -5.80 19.24 -8.01
N SER A 121 -4.91 19.34 -7.01
CA SER A 121 -3.59 18.74 -7.04
C SER A 121 -3.63 17.22 -7.23
N GLU A 122 -2.81 16.71 -8.16
CA GLU A 122 -2.58 15.28 -8.34
C GLU A 122 -1.99 14.59 -7.09
N ASN A 123 -1.53 15.39 -6.11
CA ASN A 123 -1.04 14.88 -4.82
C ASN A 123 -2.16 14.62 -3.80
N LEU A 124 -3.42 14.89 -4.16
CA LEU A 124 -4.59 14.63 -3.32
C LEU A 124 -5.46 13.56 -3.97
N CYS A 125 -5.87 12.59 -3.17
CA CYS A 125 -6.85 11.60 -3.60
C CYS A 125 -8.23 12.28 -3.72
N SER A 126 -8.82 12.28 -4.91
CA SER A 126 -10.17 12.77 -5.12
C SER A 126 -11.20 11.83 -4.51
N LEU A 127 -12.42 12.34 -4.24
CA LEU A 127 -13.53 11.52 -3.75
C LEU A 127 -13.86 10.36 -4.70
N LYS A 128 -13.77 10.61 -6.01
CA LYS A 128 -14.01 9.59 -7.04
C LYS A 128 -12.96 8.47 -6.98
N GLU A 129 -11.68 8.82 -6.87
CA GLU A 129 -10.60 7.84 -6.70
C GLU A 129 -10.76 7.06 -5.39
N HIS A 130 -11.15 7.73 -4.31
CA HIS A 130 -11.41 7.07 -3.03
C HIS A 130 -12.57 6.06 -3.13
N GLU A 131 -13.63 6.39 -3.86
CA GLU A 131 -14.73 5.47 -4.13
C GLU A 131 -14.27 4.22 -4.90
N GLU A 132 -13.45 4.39 -5.94
CA GLU A 132 -12.87 3.27 -6.69
C GLU A 132 -11.94 2.41 -5.80
N ASN A 133 -11.10 3.05 -5.01
CA ASN A 133 -10.22 2.36 -4.07
C ASN A 133 -11.02 1.59 -3.00
N ALA A 134 -12.14 2.13 -2.54
CA ALA A 134 -13.01 1.45 -1.58
C ALA A 134 -13.54 0.10 -2.12
N LYS A 135 -13.82 -0.01 -3.42
CA LYS A 135 -14.23 -1.28 -4.07
C LYS A 135 -13.12 -2.33 -3.97
N ILE A 136 -11.86 -1.89 -4.12
CA ILE A 136 -10.70 -2.77 -3.99
C ILE A 136 -10.56 -3.25 -2.54
N TYR A 137 -10.72 -2.34 -1.56
CA TYR A 137 -10.65 -2.71 -0.13
C TYR A 137 -11.72 -3.72 0.25
N ILE A 138 -12.96 -3.50 -0.22
CA ILE A 138 -14.09 -4.40 0.00
C ILE A 138 -13.77 -5.80 -0.55
N LYS A 139 -13.21 -5.86 -1.77
CA LYS A 139 -12.83 -7.12 -2.41
C LYS A 139 -11.72 -7.83 -1.61
N ILE A 140 -10.64 -7.13 -1.26
CA ILE A 140 -9.53 -7.68 -0.45
C ILE A 140 -10.03 -8.19 0.91
N ALA A 141 -10.95 -7.46 1.54
CA ALA A 141 -11.54 -7.84 2.82
C ALA A 141 -12.52 -9.00 2.74
N GLY A 142 -12.97 -9.39 1.56
CA GLY A 142 -13.94 -10.47 1.38
C GLY A 142 -15.35 -10.12 1.87
N TYR A 143 -15.72 -8.82 1.86
CA TYR A 143 -17.07 -8.41 2.30
C TYR A 143 -18.18 -8.77 1.33
N ASN A 144 -17.88 -8.99 0.07
CA ASN A 144 -18.85 -9.34 -0.99
C ASN A 144 -19.02 -10.86 -1.19
N LYS A 145 -18.86 -11.66 -0.16
CA LYS A 145 -19.24 -13.08 -0.17
C LYS A 145 -20.68 -13.19 0.31
N GLY A 146 -21.60 -12.73 -0.52
CA GLY A 146 -23.01 -12.99 -0.44
C GLY A 146 -23.44 -13.83 -1.63
#